data_1f14982c72ed8755efd0c747cf0b2043
#
_entry.id   1f14982c72ed8755efd0c747cf0b2043
#
_cell.length_a   1.000
_cell.length_b   1.000
_cell.length_c   1.000
_cell.angle_alpha   90.00
_cell.angle_beta   90.00
_cell.angle_gamma   90.00
#
_symmetry.space_group_name_H-M   'P 1'
#
loop_
_entity.id
_entity.type
_entity.pdbx_description
1 polymer ?
#
loop_
_entity_poly.entity_id
_entity_poly.type
_entity_poly.pdbx_seq_one_letter_code
_entity_poly.pdbx_strand_id
1 'polypeptide(L)'
;PSFGRCGGCQLQHLEAAAQLTLKEKTVRDALERIGGLQNPVVLPCEPSPRQLGYRNKASVPVQSQRGDGINAGFYKKRSHEIIPFRSCQVLDPELEKILSQLLNLLRAEGFRGIREGAKPAPNELLRHVVMRRGTFSGETLCAVITNRMPTPAELTSLKKIAKKIPTLGGLVCNINTAPGNFIWGHKTIEVSGSSIMTEKLGKYTFTFEASSFFQVNSAQALKLYEYASSLALAYKPERILELYSGVGSLTAFLASQGAEVTAVESWLPAAKYIKTNSEQNGIKTIKHFAAEAEEIAEKLSDQHYDVIVVDPPRTGCDEKVINAIAKMAPAKIIYVSCNPATLARDTARLSALGYQLKSAKPFDMFPETGHVETVVLMSRVNN
;
A
#
# COMPACT_ATOMS: atom_id res chain seq x y z
N PRO A 1 -0.87 22.91 11.29
CA PRO A 1 0.32 23.78 11.34
C PRO A 1 1.28 23.58 10.17
N SER A 2 1.28 22.38 9.51
CA SER A 2 2.18 22.05 8.40
C SER A 2 1.51 22.08 7.02
N PHE A 3 0.21 22.35 6.94
CA PHE A 3 -0.51 22.50 5.67
C PHE A 3 0.12 23.60 4.80
N GLY A 4 0.20 23.37 3.50
CA GLY A 4 0.88 24.25 2.54
C GLY A 4 2.41 24.08 2.48
N ARG A 5 3.05 23.52 3.52
CA ARG A 5 4.49 23.24 3.56
C ARG A 5 4.80 21.74 3.38
N CYS A 6 4.13 20.89 4.16
CA CYS A 6 4.24 19.43 4.05
C CYS A 6 3.61 18.94 2.75
N GLY A 7 4.30 18.04 2.04
CA GLY A 7 3.82 17.45 0.79
C GLY A 7 2.74 16.37 0.95
N GLY A 8 2.38 16.01 2.18
CA GLY A 8 1.50 14.88 2.46
C GLY A 8 0.02 15.13 2.15
N CYS A 9 -0.49 16.34 2.40
CA CYS A 9 -1.89 16.71 2.21
C CYS A 9 -2.03 17.91 1.30
N GLN A 10 -2.96 17.88 0.34
CA GLN A 10 -3.19 18.94 -0.63
C GLN A 10 -4.57 19.57 -0.50
N LEU A 11 -5.53 18.89 0.16
CA LEU A 11 -6.95 19.27 0.12
C LEU A 11 -7.54 19.68 1.48
N GLN A 12 -6.74 19.86 2.54
CA GLN A 12 -7.21 20.25 3.88
C GLN A 12 -8.00 21.57 3.94
N HIS A 13 -7.97 22.37 2.87
CA HIS A 13 -8.73 23.61 2.74
C HIS A 13 -10.12 23.40 2.12
N LEU A 14 -10.43 22.19 1.65
CA LEU A 14 -11.73 21.84 1.06
C LEU A 14 -12.57 21.05 2.06
N GLU A 15 -13.86 21.30 2.06
CA GLU A 15 -14.81 20.45 2.77
C GLU A 15 -14.83 19.03 2.20
N ALA A 16 -15.17 18.06 3.05
CA ALA A 16 -15.15 16.65 2.68
C ALA A 16 -16.00 16.34 1.42
N ALA A 17 -17.18 16.93 1.30
CA ALA A 17 -18.04 16.74 0.13
C ALA A 17 -17.36 17.25 -1.16
N ALA A 18 -16.69 18.40 -1.10
CA ALA A 18 -15.95 18.96 -2.23
C ALA A 18 -14.75 18.08 -2.62
N GLN A 19 -14.06 17.47 -1.63
CA GLN A 19 -12.98 16.50 -1.89
C GLN A 19 -13.49 15.28 -2.66
N LEU A 20 -14.64 14.72 -2.29
CA LEU A 20 -15.27 13.58 -2.96
C LEU A 20 -15.66 13.92 -4.41
N THR A 21 -16.32 15.06 -4.63
CA THR A 21 -16.68 15.56 -5.97
C THR A 21 -15.44 15.75 -6.86
N LEU A 22 -14.34 16.30 -6.29
CA LEU A 22 -13.08 16.45 -7.01
C LEU A 22 -12.50 15.11 -7.44
N LYS A 23 -12.55 14.09 -6.56
CA LYS A 23 -12.06 12.73 -6.85
C LYS A 23 -12.88 12.05 -7.93
N GLU A 24 -14.22 12.14 -7.88
CA GLU A 24 -15.09 11.68 -8.95
C GLU A 24 -14.75 12.33 -10.29
N LYS A 25 -14.64 13.65 -10.29
CA LYS A 25 -14.27 14.41 -11.48
C LYS A 25 -12.91 14.00 -12.03
N THR A 26 -11.92 13.78 -11.16
CA THR A 26 -10.57 13.35 -11.56
C THR A 26 -10.60 12.01 -12.29
N VAL A 27 -11.40 11.04 -11.80
CA VAL A 27 -11.56 9.74 -12.45
C VAL A 27 -12.29 9.88 -13.78
N ARG A 28 -13.38 10.64 -13.81
CA ARG A 28 -14.15 10.90 -15.04
C ARG A 28 -13.30 11.57 -16.11
N ASP A 29 -12.63 12.67 -15.77
CA ASP A 29 -11.76 13.42 -16.69
C ASP A 29 -10.65 12.52 -17.26
N ALA A 30 -10.06 11.62 -16.46
CA ALA A 30 -9.05 10.70 -16.92
C ALA A 30 -9.63 9.66 -17.92
N LEU A 31 -10.77 9.05 -17.60
CA LEU A 31 -11.43 8.08 -18.48
C LEU A 31 -11.86 8.70 -19.80
N GLU A 32 -12.35 9.94 -19.79
CA GLU A 32 -12.77 10.65 -21.00
C GLU A 32 -11.57 11.12 -21.83
N ARG A 33 -10.59 11.82 -21.21
CA ARG A 33 -9.51 12.51 -21.96
C ARG A 33 -8.34 11.61 -22.31
N ILE A 34 -7.99 10.67 -21.41
CA ILE A 34 -6.87 9.73 -21.64
C ILE A 34 -7.42 8.41 -22.19
N GLY A 35 -8.52 7.92 -21.61
CA GLY A 35 -9.15 6.67 -22.04
C GLY A 35 -9.96 6.76 -23.31
N GLY A 36 -10.31 7.99 -23.78
CA GLY A 36 -11.14 8.20 -24.96
C GLY A 36 -12.59 7.69 -24.81
N LEU A 37 -13.03 7.39 -23.58
CA LEU A 37 -14.36 6.86 -23.33
C LEU A 37 -15.39 7.97 -23.34
N GLN A 38 -16.50 7.76 -24.04
CA GLN A 38 -17.62 8.69 -24.08
C GLN A 38 -18.59 8.40 -22.95
N ASN A 39 -18.87 9.40 -22.11
CA ASN A 39 -19.80 9.31 -20.96
C ASN A 39 -19.61 8.06 -20.09
N PRO A 40 -18.37 7.82 -19.55
CA PRO A 40 -18.12 6.66 -18.71
C PRO A 40 -19.00 6.70 -17.45
N VAL A 41 -19.54 5.55 -17.04
CA VAL A 41 -20.33 5.41 -15.83
C VAL A 41 -19.39 5.51 -14.62
N VAL A 42 -19.26 6.70 -14.05
CA VAL A 42 -18.53 6.94 -12.80
C VAL A 42 -19.54 7.10 -11.67
N LEU A 43 -19.48 6.16 -10.73
CA LEU A 43 -20.35 6.16 -9.54
C LEU A 43 -19.88 7.20 -8.51
N PRO A 44 -20.73 7.58 -7.54
CA PRO A 44 -20.31 8.45 -6.44
C PRO A 44 -19.12 7.89 -5.67
N CYS A 45 -18.21 8.79 -5.28
CA CYS A 45 -17.02 8.42 -4.52
C CYS A 45 -17.39 7.90 -3.13
N GLU A 46 -16.93 6.71 -2.79
CA GLU A 46 -17.16 6.11 -1.47
C GLU A 46 -16.37 6.87 -0.40
N PRO A 47 -17.05 7.55 0.55
CA PRO A 47 -16.37 8.31 1.57
C PRO A 47 -15.61 7.41 2.54
N SER A 48 -14.44 7.89 3.00
CA SER A 48 -13.72 7.22 4.08
C SER A 48 -14.53 7.28 5.39
N PRO A 49 -14.56 6.21 6.19
CA PRO A 49 -15.19 6.24 7.51
C PRO A 49 -14.58 7.28 8.47
N ARG A 50 -13.35 7.68 8.22
CA ARG A 50 -12.63 8.73 8.96
C ARG A 50 -11.94 9.68 8.00
N GLN A 51 -12.12 10.98 8.19
CA GLN A 51 -11.41 12.02 7.44
C GLN A 51 -10.00 12.25 8.02
N LEU A 52 -9.86 12.14 9.33
CA LEU A 52 -8.61 12.34 10.07
C LEU A 52 -8.29 11.08 10.89
N GLY A 53 -7.02 10.92 11.28
CA GLY A 53 -6.58 9.79 12.10
C GLY A 53 -6.73 8.42 11.45
N TYR A 54 -6.87 8.36 10.13
CA TYR A 54 -7.10 7.11 9.41
C TYR A 54 -5.84 6.36 9.03
N ARG A 55 -4.72 7.08 8.90
CA ARG A 55 -3.49 6.55 8.32
C ARG A 55 -2.71 5.74 9.34
N ASN A 56 -2.63 4.46 9.10
CA ASN A 56 -2.02 3.47 10.00
C ASN A 56 -0.53 3.20 9.72
N LYS A 57 0.10 3.96 8.82
CA LYS A 57 1.53 3.84 8.47
C LYS A 57 2.17 5.20 8.32
N ALA A 58 3.34 5.37 8.96
CA ALA A 58 4.26 6.48 8.74
C ALA A 58 5.58 5.96 8.19
N SER A 59 6.09 6.60 7.13
CA SER A 59 7.46 6.40 6.64
C SER A 59 8.15 7.75 6.71
N VAL A 60 9.03 7.90 7.69
CA VAL A 60 9.62 9.18 8.08
C VAL A 60 11.10 9.17 7.71
N PRO A 61 11.55 9.96 6.73
CA PRO A 61 12.97 10.15 6.47
C PRO A 61 13.67 10.80 7.66
N VAL A 62 14.91 10.40 7.89
CA VAL A 62 15.76 10.89 8.99
C VAL A 62 17.06 11.39 8.42
N GLN A 63 17.37 12.66 8.67
CA GLN A 63 18.60 13.31 8.22
C GLN A 63 19.38 13.89 9.42
N SER A 64 20.68 14.03 9.31
CA SER A 64 21.46 14.83 10.23
C SER A 64 21.18 16.31 10.01
N GLN A 65 21.06 17.05 11.11
CA GLN A 65 21.00 18.52 11.09
C GLN A 65 22.38 19.07 11.44
N ARG A 66 22.74 20.27 10.97
CA ARG A 66 23.95 20.98 11.43
C ARG A 66 23.84 21.16 12.96
N GLY A 67 24.84 20.66 13.69
CA GLY A 67 24.78 20.47 15.14
C GLY A 67 24.37 19.04 15.49
N ASP A 68 24.23 18.72 16.75
CA ASP A 68 23.95 17.36 17.22
C ASP A 68 22.45 17.08 17.22
N GLY A 69 21.98 16.29 16.23
CA GLY A 69 20.60 15.83 16.25
C GLY A 69 20.10 15.21 14.97
N ILE A 70 18.94 14.57 15.08
CA ILE A 70 18.19 14.06 13.92
C ILE A 70 17.07 15.04 13.56
N ASN A 71 16.96 15.36 12.26
CA ASN A 71 15.82 15.98 11.65
C ASN A 71 14.98 14.87 11.01
N ALA A 72 13.80 14.61 11.55
CA ALA A 72 12.88 13.58 11.07
C ALA A 72 11.51 14.19 10.84
N GLY A 73 10.87 13.84 9.74
CA GLY A 73 9.59 14.43 9.38
C GLY A 73 9.13 14.01 7.99
N PHE A 74 8.30 14.80 7.36
CA PHE A 74 7.84 14.54 5.99
C PHE A 74 8.47 15.53 5.01
N TYR A 75 8.63 15.11 3.77
CA TYR A 75 9.17 16.00 2.75
C TYR A 75 8.23 17.14 2.42
N LYS A 76 8.80 18.33 2.22
CA LYS A 76 8.16 19.46 1.58
C LYS A 76 7.77 19.09 0.15
N LYS A 77 6.68 19.64 -0.34
CA LYS A 77 6.19 19.37 -1.70
C LYS A 77 7.30 19.62 -2.75
N ARG A 78 7.53 18.62 -3.61
CA ARG A 78 8.55 18.64 -4.69
C ARG A 78 9.98 18.91 -4.21
N SER A 79 10.33 18.43 -3.04
CA SER A 79 11.63 18.66 -2.42
C SER A 79 12.00 17.47 -1.52
N HIS A 80 13.30 17.33 -1.21
CA HIS A 80 13.80 16.44 -0.17
C HIS A 80 14.06 17.18 1.15
N GLU A 81 13.66 18.44 1.25
CA GLU A 81 13.69 19.20 2.50
C GLU A 81 12.70 18.59 3.49
N ILE A 82 13.17 18.21 4.66
CA ILE A 82 12.33 17.64 5.71
C ILE A 82 11.65 18.76 6.48
N ILE A 83 10.33 18.73 6.51
CA ILE A 83 9.52 19.46 7.48
C ILE A 83 9.50 18.65 8.77
N PRO A 84 10.11 19.17 9.88
CA PRO A 84 10.22 18.43 11.11
C PRO A 84 8.86 17.93 11.61
N PHE A 85 8.80 16.67 12.01
CA PHE A 85 7.59 16.07 12.54
C PHE A 85 7.25 16.68 13.90
N ARG A 86 6.06 17.25 13.99
CA ARG A 86 5.47 17.75 15.24
C ARG A 86 4.13 17.09 15.50
N SER A 87 3.24 17.14 14.52
CA SER A 87 1.94 16.48 14.53
C SER A 87 1.45 16.25 13.10
N CYS A 88 0.60 15.25 12.89
CA CYS A 88 0.02 14.92 11.61
C CYS A 88 -1.44 14.48 11.78
N GLN A 89 -2.38 15.33 11.42
CA GLN A 89 -3.82 15.07 11.62
C GLN A 89 -4.35 13.80 10.94
N VAL A 90 -3.71 13.36 9.85
CA VAL A 90 -4.15 12.15 9.13
C VAL A 90 -3.57 10.86 9.70
N LEU A 91 -2.49 10.92 10.51
CA LEU A 91 -1.98 9.73 11.19
C LEU A 91 -2.92 9.28 12.31
N ASP A 92 -2.99 7.97 12.51
CA ASP A 92 -3.59 7.39 13.72
C ASP A 92 -2.96 8.03 14.97
N PRO A 93 -3.75 8.52 15.94
CA PRO A 93 -3.23 9.26 17.08
C PRO A 93 -2.26 8.47 17.96
N GLU A 94 -2.49 7.18 18.15
CA GLU A 94 -1.57 6.33 18.93
C GLU A 94 -0.27 6.08 18.15
N LEU A 95 -0.36 5.89 16.81
CA LEU A 95 0.82 5.80 15.97
C LEU A 95 1.66 7.08 16.05
N GLU A 96 1.02 8.24 16.00
CA GLU A 96 1.67 9.54 16.12
C GLU A 96 2.41 9.70 17.45
N LYS A 97 1.76 9.31 18.55
CA LYS A 97 2.32 9.35 19.91
C LYS A 97 3.56 8.46 20.02
N ILE A 98 3.45 7.20 19.56
CA ILE A 98 4.56 6.23 19.62
C ILE A 98 5.73 6.71 18.73
N LEU A 99 5.44 7.23 17.54
CA LEU A 99 6.45 7.77 16.64
C LEU A 99 7.21 8.96 17.27
N SER A 100 6.47 9.89 17.88
CA SER A 100 7.07 11.03 18.56
C SER A 100 7.98 10.60 19.71
N GLN A 101 7.54 9.64 20.52
CA GLN A 101 8.32 9.08 21.63
C GLN A 101 9.58 8.40 21.10
N LEU A 102 9.47 7.57 20.06
CA LEU A 102 10.61 6.90 19.45
C LEU A 102 11.65 7.89 18.92
N LEU A 103 11.23 8.91 18.17
CA LEU A 103 12.14 9.92 17.62
C LEU A 103 12.86 10.71 18.73
N ASN A 104 12.20 11.01 19.84
CA ASN A 104 12.83 11.66 20.98
C ASN A 104 13.85 10.77 21.67
N LEU A 105 13.55 9.46 21.82
CA LEU A 105 14.49 8.50 22.41
C LEU A 105 15.71 8.27 21.51
N LEU A 106 15.51 8.19 20.18
CA LEU A 106 16.63 8.10 19.23
C LEU A 106 17.56 9.31 19.32
N ARG A 107 17.01 10.53 19.48
CA ARG A 107 17.82 11.74 19.71
C ARG A 107 18.58 11.67 21.03
N ALA A 108 17.91 11.30 22.12
CA ALA A 108 18.51 11.22 23.46
C ALA A 108 19.65 10.18 23.54
N GLU A 109 19.56 9.09 22.78
CA GLU A 109 20.60 8.04 22.71
C GLU A 109 21.70 8.39 21.67
N GLY A 110 21.70 9.59 21.07
CA GLY A 110 22.75 10.09 20.18
C GLY A 110 22.76 9.51 18.77
N PHE A 111 21.67 8.87 18.33
CA PHE A 111 21.56 8.40 16.93
C PHE A 111 21.59 9.57 15.96
N ARG A 112 22.19 9.36 14.79
CA ARG A 112 22.28 10.36 13.71
C ARG A 112 21.72 9.83 12.42
N GLY A 113 21.05 10.71 11.67
CA GLY A 113 20.61 10.46 10.31
C GLY A 113 21.77 10.61 9.32
N ILE A 114 21.60 10.09 8.11
CA ILE A 114 22.54 10.36 7.01
C ILE A 114 22.33 11.78 6.48
N ARG A 115 23.37 12.38 5.90
CA ARG A 115 23.29 13.64 5.16
C ARG A 115 22.89 13.38 3.72
N GLU A 116 21.94 14.13 3.22
CA GLU A 116 21.53 14.02 1.83
C GLU A 116 22.67 14.47 0.89
N GLY A 117 22.88 13.73 -0.20
CA GLY A 117 23.87 14.08 -1.22
C GLY A 117 25.34 13.91 -0.77
N ALA A 118 25.60 13.40 0.43
CA ALA A 118 26.94 13.18 0.95
C ALA A 118 27.19 11.70 1.27
N LYS A 119 28.46 11.29 1.21
CA LYS A 119 28.85 9.98 1.73
C LYS A 119 28.61 9.96 3.25
N PRO A 120 27.87 8.97 3.79
CA PRO A 120 27.58 8.90 5.21
C PRO A 120 28.86 8.82 6.06
N ALA A 121 28.91 9.59 7.15
CA ALA A 121 29.98 9.48 8.13
C ALA A 121 29.80 8.19 8.98
N PRO A 122 30.88 7.69 9.62
CA PRO A 122 30.82 6.45 10.42
C PRO A 122 29.76 6.46 11.53
N ASN A 123 29.46 7.61 12.10
CA ASN A 123 28.45 7.82 13.15
C ASN A 123 27.05 8.12 12.60
N GLU A 124 26.86 8.24 11.30
CA GLU A 124 25.56 8.41 10.65
C GLU A 124 25.00 7.03 10.32
N LEU A 125 23.82 6.72 10.84
CA LEU A 125 23.21 5.39 10.73
C LEU A 125 21.81 5.42 10.09
N LEU A 126 20.98 6.34 10.52
CA LEU A 126 19.55 6.31 10.23
C LEU A 126 19.24 6.90 8.85
N ARG A 127 18.38 6.20 8.09
CA ARG A 127 17.79 6.69 6.84
C ARG A 127 16.32 7.03 6.99
N HIS A 128 15.56 6.09 7.56
CA HIS A 128 14.11 6.24 7.77
C HIS A 128 13.70 5.55 9.08
N VAL A 129 12.57 5.99 9.61
CA VAL A 129 11.77 5.26 10.57
C VAL A 129 10.45 4.93 9.88
N VAL A 130 10.13 3.65 9.77
CA VAL A 130 8.84 3.17 9.26
C VAL A 130 8.07 2.57 10.41
N MET A 131 6.87 3.08 10.66
CA MET A 131 6.01 2.59 11.73
C MET A 131 4.64 2.25 11.19
N ARG A 132 4.09 1.14 11.65
CA ARG A 132 2.73 0.68 11.36
C ARG A 132 1.99 0.39 12.64
N ARG A 133 0.67 0.62 12.61
CA ARG A 133 -0.25 0.21 13.65
C ARG A 133 -1.46 -0.47 13.00
N GLY A 134 -1.84 -1.64 13.47
CA GLY A 134 -3.09 -2.27 13.06
C GLY A 134 -4.28 -1.44 13.56
N THR A 135 -5.15 -1.03 12.64
CA THR A 135 -6.33 -0.21 12.98
C THR A 135 -7.29 -0.98 13.88
N PHE A 136 -7.48 -2.26 13.62
CA PHE A 136 -8.40 -3.13 14.34
C PHE A 136 -7.70 -4.08 15.32
N SER A 137 -6.44 -4.45 15.06
CA SER A 137 -5.65 -5.28 15.99
C SER A 137 -5.02 -4.47 17.12
N GLY A 138 -4.70 -3.20 16.86
CA GLY A 138 -3.95 -2.35 17.80
C GLY A 138 -2.45 -2.64 17.86
N GLU A 139 -1.96 -3.70 17.21
CA GLU A 139 -0.54 -4.06 17.18
C GLU A 139 0.31 -2.97 16.51
N THR A 140 1.52 -2.76 17.00
CA THR A 140 2.44 -1.75 16.46
C THR A 140 3.78 -2.38 16.13
N LEU A 141 4.25 -2.15 14.91
CA LEU A 141 5.55 -2.61 14.40
C LEU A 141 6.34 -1.42 13.86
N CYS A 142 7.60 -1.32 14.29
CA CYS A 142 8.53 -0.31 13.80
C CYS A 142 9.73 -0.96 13.10
N ALA A 143 10.14 -0.37 11.99
CA ALA A 143 11.41 -0.64 11.34
C ALA A 143 12.26 0.62 11.34
N VAL A 144 13.47 0.52 11.87
CA VAL A 144 14.52 1.52 11.72
C VAL A 144 15.35 1.13 10.51
N ILE A 145 15.38 1.98 9.49
CA ILE A 145 16.13 1.74 8.26
C ILE A 145 17.51 2.37 8.41
N THR A 146 18.55 1.58 8.20
CA THR A 146 19.94 1.97 8.40
C THR A 146 20.75 1.88 7.11
N ASN A 147 21.78 2.71 6.98
CA ASN A 147 22.68 2.71 5.82
C ASN A 147 23.82 1.68 5.91
N ARG A 148 23.98 1.03 7.05
CA ARG A 148 24.96 -0.02 7.34
C ARG A 148 24.41 -0.94 8.43
N MET A 149 25.13 -2.04 8.67
CA MET A 149 24.87 -2.88 9.83
C MET A 149 25.11 -2.06 11.11
N PRO A 150 24.14 -2.02 12.05
CA PRO A 150 24.38 -1.43 13.36
C PRO A 150 25.43 -2.19 14.16
N THR A 151 26.23 -1.46 14.92
CA THR A 151 27.20 -2.06 15.89
C THR A 151 26.45 -2.74 17.04
N PRO A 152 27.10 -3.63 17.80
CA PRO A 152 26.50 -4.22 19.01
C PRO A 152 26.02 -3.18 20.04
N ALA A 153 26.74 -2.06 20.18
CA ALA A 153 26.36 -0.97 21.06
C ALA A 153 25.08 -0.27 20.57
N GLU A 154 24.97 0.03 19.27
CA GLU A 154 23.78 0.61 18.65
C GLU A 154 22.56 -0.31 18.76
N LEU A 155 22.75 -1.63 18.58
CA LEU A 155 21.67 -2.61 18.79
C LEU A 155 21.21 -2.65 20.26
N THR A 156 22.16 -2.56 21.20
CA THR A 156 21.84 -2.49 22.62
C THR A 156 21.04 -1.24 22.97
N SER A 157 21.42 -0.08 22.40
CA SER A 157 20.66 1.17 22.57
C SER A 157 19.24 1.07 21.94
N LEU A 158 19.10 0.49 20.75
CA LEU A 158 17.79 0.26 20.13
C LEU A 158 16.89 -0.65 20.99
N LYS A 159 17.47 -1.72 21.59
CA LYS A 159 16.74 -2.59 22.55
C LYS A 159 16.29 -1.83 23.79
N LYS A 160 17.12 -0.94 24.35
CA LYS A 160 16.75 -0.08 25.48
C LYS A 160 15.62 0.88 25.11
N ILE A 161 15.67 1.47 23.91
CA ILE A 161 14.62 2.35 23.40
C ILE A 161 13.28 1.58 23.29
N ALA A 162 13.29 0.38 22.69
CA ALA A 162 12.09 -0.42 22.55
C ALA A 162 11.43 -0.73 23.90
N LYS A 163 12.23 -1.07 24.92
CA LYS A 163 11.73 -1.32 26.29
C LYS A 163 11.08 -0.09 26.96
N LYS A 164 11.45 1.13 26.54
CA LYS A 164 10.85 2.38 27.04
C LYS A 164 9.52 2.70 26.37
N ILE A 165 9.08 1.92 25.38
CA ILE A 165 7.82 2.09 24.65
C ILE A 165 7.00 0.80 24.75
N PRO A 166 6.29 0.57 25.85
CA PRO A 166 5.56 -0.71 26.09
C PRO A 166 4.50 -1.03 25.03
N THR A 167 3.97 0.00 24.37
CA THR A 167 2.97 -0.14 23.29
C THR A 167 3.57 -0.52 21.94
N LEU A 168 4.91 -0.58 21.84
CA LEU A 168 5.60 -1.03 20.64
C LEU A 168 5.71 -2.55 20.65
N GLY A 169 4.89 -3.24 19.84
CA GLY A 169 4.87 -4.71 19.76
C GLY A 169 6.12 -5.31 19.14
N GLY A 170 6.80 -4.56 18.25
CA GLY A 170 8.04 -5.00 17.64
C GLY A 170 8.90 -3.86 17.10
N LEU A 171 10.22 -4.07 17.19
CA LEU A 171 11.24 -3.21 16.58
C LEU A 171 12.19 -4.08 15.76
N VAL A 172 12.30 -3.77 14.48
CA VAL A 172 13.28 -4.39 13.58
C VAL A 172 14.25 -3.34 13.04
N CYS A 173 15.41 -3.76 12.62
CA CYS A 173 16.36 -2.94 11.88
C CYS A 173 16.48 -3.50 10.46
N ASN A 174 16.22 -2.69 9.45
CA ASN A 174 16.39 -3.06 8.05
C ASN A 174 17.60 -2.31 7.47
N ILE A 175 18.51 -3.05 6.88
CA ILE A 175 19.77 -2.52 6.35
C ILE A 175 19.59 -2.23 4.86
N ASN A 176 19.61 -0.95 4.51
CA ASN A 176 19.56 -0.47 3.13
C ASN A 176 20.79 0.36 2.79
N THR A 177 21.75 -0.26 2.12
CA THR A 177 23.00 0.37 1.67
C THR A 177 22.89 0.96 0.26
N ALA A 178 21.79 0.67 -0.46
CA ALA A 178 21.62 1.11 -1.83
C ALA A 178 21.40 2.65 -1.91
N PRO A 179 21.95 3.32 -2.92
CA PRO A 179 21.64 4.71 -3.20
C PRO A 179 20.20 4.85 -3.71
N GLY A 180 19.66 6.08 -3.65
CA GLY A 180 18.33 6.40 -4.20
C GLY A 180 17.19 6.34 -3.19
N ASN A 181 15.97 6.34 -3.72
CA ASN A 181 14.75 6.58 -2.95
C ASN A 181 14.09 5.32 -2.38
N PHE A 182 14.64 4.14 -2.65
CA PHE A 182 14.14 2.89 -2.07
C PHE A 182 14.36 2.89 -0.56
N ILE A 183 13.27 2.66 0.18
CA ILE A 183 13.32 2.63 1.65
C ILE A 183 13.91 1.30 2.14
N TRP A 184 13.44 0.19 1.57
CA TRP A 184 13.76 -1.15 2.06
C TRP A 184 15.01 -1.74 1.43
N GLY A 185 15.88 -2.29 2.28
CA GLY A 185 16.97 -3.17 1.87
C GLY A 185 16.58 -4.64 2.02
N HIS A 186 17.47 -5.52 1.58
CA HIS A 186 17.21 -6.97 1.57
C HIS A 186 17.37 -7.66 2.93
N LYS A 187 18.06 -7.04 3.90
CA LYS A 187 18.36 -7.65 5.19
C LYS A 187 17.60 -6.95 6.31
N THR A 188 16.82 -7.72 7.04
CA THR A 188 16.12 -7.28 8.26
C THR A 188 16.61 -8.13 9.45
N ILE A 189 16.85 -7.49 10.58
CA ILE A 189 17.21 -8.13 11.85
C ILE A 189 16.21 -7.73 12.92
N GLU A 190 15.84 -8.68 13.76
CA GLU A 190 14.99 -8.43 14.92
C GLU A 190 15.81 -7.73 16.01
N VAL A 191 15.24 -6.69 16.59
CA VAL A 191 15.85 -5.95 17.68
C VAL A 191 15.10 -6.23 18.99
N SER A 192 13.78 -6.17 18.99
CA SER A 192 12.96 -6.42 20.17
C SER A 192 11.52 -6.73 19.75
N GLY A 193 10.86 -7.64 20.47
CA GLY A 193 9.47 -8.02 20.18
C GLY A 193 9.32 -8.78 18.87
N SER A 194 8.14 -8.68 18.24
CA SER A 194 7.82 -9.38 17.00
C SER A 194 8.36 -8.66 15.77
N SER A 195 8.80 -9.42 14.76
CA SER A 195 9.15 -8.90 13.42
C SER A 195 7.94 -8.85 12.47
N ILE A 196 6.82 -9.39 12.89
CA ILE A 196 5.56 -9.42 12.16
C ILE A 196 4.45 -8.79 13.00
N MET A 197 3.41 -8.34 12.32
CA MET A 197 2.17 -7.85 12.94
C MET A 197 0.95 -8.44 12.26
N THR A 198 -0.17 -8.32 12.94
CA THR A 198 -1.47 -8.70 12.39
C THR A 198 -2.38 -7.48 12.19
N GLU A 199 -3.29 -7.58 11.24
CA GLU A 199 -4.40 -6.65 11.04
C GLU A 199 -5.67 -7.43 10.72
N LYS A 200 -6.82 -6.89 11.12
CA LYS A 200 -8.13 -7.47 10.84
C LYS A 200 -8.86 -6.65 9.79
N LEU A 201 -9.42 -7.32 8.80
CA LEU A 201 -10.34 -6.70 7.83
C LEU A 201 -11.62 -7.54 7.78
N GLY A 202 -12.70 -7.02 8.36
CA GLY A 202 -13.92 -7.78 8.54
C GLY A 202 -13.68 -9.05 9.37
N LYS A 203 -14.02 -10.21 8.83
CA LYS A 203 -13.82 -11.52 9.48
C LYS A 203 -12.40 -12.09 9.31
N TYR A 204 -11.57 -11.50 8.45
CA TYR A 204 -10.25 -12.02 8.12
C TYR A 204 -9.15 -11.37 8.94
N THR A 205 -8.14 -12.16 9.30
CA THR A 205 -6.91 -11.70 9.97
C THR A 205 -5.73 -11.91 9.01
N PHE A 206 -4.89 -10.89 8.87
CA PHE A 206 -3.73 -10.89 7.99
C PHE A 206 -2.46 -10.67 8.79
N THR A 207 -1.49 -11.53 8.59
CA THR A 207 -0.14 -11.44 9.14
C THR A 207 0.80 -10.93 8.07
N PHE A 208 1.69 -10.01 8.40
CA PHE A 208 2.69 -9.44 7.48
C PHE A 208 3.85 -8.80 8.23
N GLU A 209 4.96 -8.58 7.54
CA GLU A 209 6.13 -7.87 8.07
C GLU A 209 6.10 -6.38 7.72
N ALA A 210 7.00 -5.59 8.34
CA ALA A 210 7.05 -4.14 8.15
C ALA A 210 7.26 -3.71 6.70
N SER A 211 7.98 -4.50 5.89
CA SER A 211 8.28 -4.22 4.48
C SER A 211 7.14 -4.56 3.52
N SER A 212 6.19 -5.41 3.93
CA SER A 212 5.06 -5.81 3.09
C SER A 212 4.14 -4.61 2.80
N PHE A 213 3.58 -4.58 1.60
CA PHE A 213 2.49 -3.65 1.32
C PHE A 213 1.22 -4.10 2.05
N PHE A 214 0.55 -3.17 2.67
CA PHE A 214 -0.79 -3.29 3.22
C PHE A 214 -1.43 -1.91 3.22
N GLN A 215 -2.72 -1.82 2.94
CA GLN A 215 -3.43 -0.54 2.81
C GLN A 215 -3.31 0.32 4.08
N VAL A 216 -3.07 1.61 3.89
CA VAL A 216 -2.80 2.54 5.02
C VAL A 216 -4.06 3.08 5.70
N ASN A 217 -5.23 2.77 5.16
CA ASN A 217 -6.55 3.07 5.69
C ASN A 217 -7.37 1.77 5.71
N SER A 218 -7.20 0.97 6.76
CA SER A 218 -7.82 -0.36 6.85
C SER A 218 -9.35 -0.31 6.77
N ALA A 219 -9.97 0.71 7.35
CA ALA A 219 -11.43 0.83 7.34
C ALA A 219 -11.98 1.10 5.92
N GLN A 220 -11.28 1.90 5.11
CA GLN A 220 -11.67 2.13 3.72
C GLN A 220 -11.27 0.97 2.81
N ALA A 221 -10.14 0.31 3.12
CA ALA A 221 -9.70 -0.89 2.40
C ALA A 221 -10.73 -2.02 2.52
N LEU A 222 -11.33 -2.19 3.69
CA LEU A 222 -12.41 -3.17 3.89
C LEU A 222 -13.57 -2.93 2.91
N LYS A 223 -14.07 -1.69 2.82
CA LYS A 223 -15.15 -1.33 1.89
C LYS A 223 -14.75 -1.56 0.42
N LEU A 224 -13.51 -1.21 0.07
CA LEU A 224 -12.99 -1.42 -1.28
C LEU A 224 -12.94 -2.92 -1.63
N TYR A 225 -12.42 -3.75 -0.72
CA TYR A 225 -12.30 -5.20 -0.94
C TYR A 225 -13.67 -5.89 -0.97
N GLU A 226 -14.60 -5.49 -0.09
CA GLU A 226 -15.99 -5.97 -0.12
C GLU A 226 -16.67 -5.61 -1.45
N TYR A 227 -16.47 -4.38 -1.95
CA TYR A 227 -17.04 -3.97 -3.23
C TYR A 227 -16.40 -4.71 -4.41
N ALA A 228 -15.06 -4.76 -4.49
CA ALA A 228 -14.35 -5.45 -5.57
C ALA A 228 -14.71 -6.94 -5.62
N SER A 229 -14.73 -7.61 -4.46
CA SER A 229 -15.12 -9.01 -4.37
C SER A 229 -16.60 -9.22 -4.70
N SER A 230 -17.51 -8.32 -4.29
CA SER A 230 -18.92 -8.41 -4.67
C SER A 230 -19.15 -8.38 -6.17
N LEU A 231 -18.39 -7.52 -6.89
CA LEU A 231 -18.44 -7.47 -8.35
C LEU A 231 -17.91 -8.78 -8.99
N ALA A 232 -16.83 -9.33 -8.46
CA ALA A 232 -16.26 -10.58 -8.95
C ALA A 232 -17.22 -11.76 -8.70
N LEU A 233 -17.74 -11.89 -7.49
CA LEU A 233 -18.54 -13.03 -7.05
C LEU A 233 -20.01 -12.99 -7.51
N ALA A 234 -20.52 -11.84 -7.97
CA ALA A 234 -21.86 -11.72 -8.55
C ALA A 234 -22.11 -12.67 -9.73
N TYR A 235 -21.05 -13.11 -10.40
CA TYR A 235 -21.09 -14.01 -11.55
C TYR A 235 -20.86 -15.48 -11.18
N LYS A 236 -20.73 -15.80 -9.87
CA LYS A 236 -20.48 -17.15 -9.34
C LYS A 236 -19.30 -17.83 -10.07
N PRO A 237 -18.13 -17.19 -10.14
CA PRO A 237 -16.99 -17.73 -10.83
C PRO A 237 -16.50 -19.02 -10.16
N GLU A 238 -16.06 -20.00 -10.94
CA GLU A 238 -15.35 -21.18 -10.45
C GLU A 238 -13.86 -20.86 -10.24
N ARG A 239 -13.27 -20.07 -11.18
CA ARG A 239 -11.84 -19.75 -11.20
C ARG A 239 -11.59 -18.24 -11.35
N ILE A 240 -10.81 -17.70 -10.43
CA ILE A 240 -10.38 -16.30 -10.42
C ILE A 240 -8.86 -16.24 -10.50
N LEU A 241 -8.32 -15.37 -11.36
CA LEU A 241 -6.92 -14.98 -11.34
C LEU A 241 -6.80 -13.61 -10.70
N GLU A 242 -5.95 -13.49 -9.68
CA GLU A 242 -5.59 -12.21 -9.07
C GLU A 242 -4.11 -11.93 -9.30
N LEU A 243 -3.81 -10.82 -9.96
CA LEU A 243 -2.45 -10.33 -10.18
C LEU A 243 -2.16 -9.16 -9.24
N TYR A 244 -0.92 -9.09 -8.73
CA TYR A 244 -0.47 -8.11 -7.74
C TYR A 244 -1.16 -8.26 -6.38
N SER A 245 -1.26 -9.50 -5.89
CA SER A 245 -2.10 -9.88 -4.73
C SER A 245 -1.55 -9.42 -3.37
N GLY A 246 -0.31 -8.90 -3.29
CA GLY A 246 0.30 -8.48 -2.04
C GLY A 246 0.41 -9.64 -1.03
N VAL A 247 -0.07 -9.43 0.18
CA VAL A 247 -0.12 -10.46 1.23
C VAL A 247 -1.38 -11.35 1.15
N GLY A 248 -2.15 -11.26 0.07
CA GLY A 248 -3.39 -12.02 -0.13
C GLY A 248 -4.60 -11.40 0.56
N SER A 249 -4.59 -10.08 0.79
CA SER A 249 -5.71 -9.43 1.49
C SER A 249 -6.99 -9.45 0.65
N LEU A 250 -6.99 -8.99 -0.59
CA LEU A 250 -8.16 -9.09 -1.47
C LEU A 250 -8.44 -10.55 -1.86
N THR A 251 -7.40 -11.38 -2.02
CA THR A 251 -7.51 -12.83 -2.30
C THR A 251 -8.48 -13.54 -1.37
N ALA A 252 -8.42 -13.23 -0.05
CA ALA A 252 -9.29 -13.85 0.94
C ALA A 252 -10.77 -13.51 0.73
N PHE A 253 -11.07 -12.27 0.31
CA PHE A 253 -12.44 -11.86 -0.02
C PHE A 253 -12.92 -12.52 -1.32
N LEU A 254 -12.06 -12.65 -2.32
CA LEU A 254 -12.38 -13.33 -3.59
C LEU A 254 -12.69 -14.81 -3.39
N ALA A 255 -11.98 -15.48 -2.48
CA ALA A 255 -12.20 -16.89 -2.16
C ALA A 255 -13.40 -17.14 -1.22
N SER A 256 -14.10 -16.11 -0.77
CA SER A 256 -15.12 -16.17 0.30
C SER A 256 -16.33 -17.05 0.01
N GLN A 257 -16.62 -17.32 -1.27
CA GLN A 257 -17.74 -18.16 -1.72
C GLN A 257 -17.26 -19.48 -2.36
N GLY A 258 -16.01 -19.86 -2.14
CA GLY A 258 -15.49 -21.17 -2.59
C GLY A 258 -14.86 -21.17 -3.99
N ALA A 259 -14.75 -20.03 -4.66
CA ALA A 259 -14.01 -19.93 -5.91
C ALA A 259 -12.53 -20.32 -5.73
N GLU A 260 -11.97 -21.01 -6.74
CA GLU A 260 -10.53 -21.25 -6.80
C GLU A 260 -9.82 -19.95 -7.21
N VAL A 261 -8.97 -19.41 -6.34
CA VAL A 261 -8.23 -18.18 -6.61
C VAL A 261 -6.77 -18.49 -6.86
N THR A 262 -6.27 -18.11 -8.03
CA THR A 262 -4.84 -18.11 -8.34
C THR A 262 -4.29 -16.71 -8.07
N ALA A 263 -3.46 -16.55 -7.03
CA ALA A 263 -2.88 -15.29 -6.59
C ALA A 263 -1.42 -15.17 -7.02
N VAL A 264 -1.04 -14.03 -7.60
CA VAL A 264 0.32 -13.76 -8.11
C VAL A 264 0.88 -12.50 -7.46
N GLU A 265 2.09 -12.63 -6.87
CA GLU A 265 2.81 -11.53 -6.22
C GLU A 265 4.31 -11.68 -6.43
N SER A 266 4.98 -10.62 -6.90
CA SER A 266 6.43 -10.66 -7.16
C SER A 266 7.28 -10.35 -5.93
N TRP A 267 6.78 -9.50 -5.02
CA TRP A 267 7.53 -9.13 -3.82
C TRP A 267 7.56 -10.28 -2.80
N LEU A 268 8.66 -11.03 -2.78
CA LEU A 268 8.82 -12.22 -1.93
C LEU A 268 8.45 -12.01 -0.46
N PRO A 269 8.78 -10.86 0.20
CA PRO A 269 8.33 -10.58 1.56
C PRO A 269 6.81 -10.49 1.74
N ALA A 270 6.04 -10.26 0.67
CA ALA A 270 4.59 -10.29 0.70
C ALA A 270 4.04 -11.66 0.27
N ALA A 271 4.55 -12.20 -0.82
CA ALA A 271 4.09 -13.48 -1.41
C ALA A 271 4.10 -14.65 -0.41
N LYS A 272 5.13 -14.73 0.45
CA LYS A 272 5.21 -15.77 1.48
C LYS A 272 4.05 -15.77 2.47
N TYR A 273 3.39 -14.60 2.66
CA TYR A 273 2.24 -14.50 3.56
C TYR A 273 0.92 -14.91 2.93
N ILE A 274 0.82 -15.05 1.61
CA ILE A 274 -0.43 -15.49 0.96
C ILE A 274 -0.85 -16.84 1.53
N LYS A 275 0.08 -17.80 1.59
CA LYS A 275 -0.18 -19.13 2.17
C LYS A 275 -0.55 -19.04 3.65
N THR A 276 0.27 -18.37 4.45
CA THR A 276 0.04 -18.21 5.90
C THR A 276 -1.33 -17.58 6.17
N ASN A 277 -1.68 -16.52 5.45
CA ASN A 277 -2.95 -15.83 5.61
C ASN A 277 -4.13 -16.67 5.13
N SER A 278 -3.96 -17.48 4.09
CA SER A 278 -4.99 -18.44 3.64
C SER A 278 -5.26 -19.50 4.71
N GLU A 279 -4.22 -20.13 5.24
CA GLU A 279 -4.32 -21.16 6.27
C GLU A 279 -4.92 -20.60 7.56
N GLN A 280 -4.46 -19.40 8.02
CA GLN A 280 -4.95 -18.73 9.21
C GLN A 280 -6.46 -18.40 9.13
N ASN A 281 -6.97 -18.11 7.94
CA ASN A 281 -8.37 -17.80 7.69
C ASN A 281 -9.20 -19.03 7.23
N GLY A 282 -8.62 -20.22 7.26
CA GLY A 282 -9.30 -21.47 6.88
C GLY A 282 -9.66 -21.58 5.39
N ILE A 283 -8.97 -20.85 4.52
CA ILE A 283 -9.23 -20.82 3.08
C ILE A 283 -8.32 -21.84 2.39
N LYS A 284 -8.91 -22.81 1.71
CA LYS A 284 -8.20 -23.93 1.05
C LYS A 284 -8.15 -23.81 -0.47
N THR A 285 -8.86 -22.86 -1.05
CA THR A 285 -9.05 -22.73 -2.50
C THR A 285 -8.09 -21.75 -3.17
N ILE A 286 -6.97 -21.42 -2.49
CA ILE A 286 -5.97 -20.49 -3.00
C ILE A 286 -4.74 -21.24 -3.50
N LYS A 287 -4.37 -21.00 -4.75
CA LYS A 287 -3.06 -21.29 -5.33
C LYS A 287 -2.28 -19.98 -5.40
N HIS A 288 -0.96 -19.99 -5.18
CA HIS A 288 -0.18 -18.77 -5.27
C HIS A 288 1.14 -18.98 -6.02
N PHE A 289 1.58 -17.91 -6.68
CA PHE A 289 2.86 -17.83 -7.37
C PHE A 289 3.64 -16.60 -6.85
N ALA A 290 4.89 -16.83 -6.44
CA ALA A 290 5.82 -15.78 -6.09
C ALA A 290 6.66 -15.43 -7.34
N ALA A 291 6.11 -14.61 -8.23
CA ALA A 291 6.70 -14.28 -9.53
C ALA A 291 6.14 -12.98 -10.09
N GLU A 292 6.80 -12.42 -11.10
CA GLU A 292 6.32 -11.24 -11.81
C GLU A 292 5.00 -11.54 -12.55
N ALA A 293 4.08 -10.56 -12.51
CA ALA A 293 2.76 -10.69 -13.14
C ALA A 293 2.87 -10.92 -14.65
N GLU A 294 3.85 -10.28 -15.29
CA GLU A 294 4.13 -10.40 -16.74
C GLU A 294 4.49 -11.83 -17.12
N GLU A 295 5.35 -12.47 -16.33
CA GLU A 295 5.83 -13.83 -16.58
C GLU A 295 4.71 -14.86 -16.37
N ILE A 296 3.97 -14.73 -15.27
CA ILE A 296 2.92 -15.68 -14.92
C ILE A 296 1.68 -15.49 -15.79
N ALA A 297 1.29 -14.26 -16.12
CA ALA A 297 0.17 -14.01 -17.03
C ALA A 297 0.39 -14.65 -18.40
N GLU A 298 1.62 -14.60 -18.93
CA GLU A 298 1.98 -15.27 -20.17
C GLU A 298 1.88 -16.80 -20.05
N LYS A 299 2.46 -17.39 -18.98
CA LYS A 299 2.40 -18.84 -18.72
C LYS A 299 0.98 -19.36 -18.54
N LEU A 300 0.09 -18.56 -17.96
CA LEU A 300 -1.29 -18.93 -17.69
C LEU A 300 -2.24 -18.55 -18.84
N SER A 301 -1.75 -17.92 -19.90
CA SER A 301 -2.58 -17.36 -20.98
C SER A 301 -3.45 -18.37 -21.74
N ASP A 302 -3.11 -19.66 -21.69
CA ASP A 302 -3.91 -20.75 -22.27
C ASP A 302 -4.90 -21.37 -21.27
N GLN A 303 -4.91 -20.91 -20.01
CA GLN A 303 -5.87 -21.36 -19.01
C GLN A 303 -7.13 -20.50 -19.01
N HIS A 304 -8.24 -21.10 -18.66
CA HIS A 304 -9.51 -20.37 -18.51
C HIS A 304 -9.67 -19.84 -17.09
N TYR A 305 -10.05 -18.57 -16.99
CA TYR A 305 -10.49 -17.90 -15.77
C TYR A 305 -11.79 -17.14 -16.05
N ASP A 306 -12.77 -17.28 -15.17
CA ASP A 306 -14.07 -16.60 -15.32
C ASP A 306 -13.93 -15.10 -15.07
N VAL A 307 -13.12 -14.75 -14.06
CA VAL A 307 -12.84 -13.38 -13.63
C VAL A 307 -11.33 -13.20 -13.45
N ILE A 308 -10.82 -12.07 -13.90
CA ILE A 308 -9.46 -11.63 -13.58
C ILE A 308 -9.55 -10.34 -12.76
N VAL A 309 -8.79 -10.30 -11.65
CA VAL A 309 -8.67 -9.15 -10.77
C VAL A 309 -7.24 -8.64 -10.81
N VAL A 310 -7.05 -7.34 -10.98
CA VAL A 310 -5.73 -6.72 -10.98
C VAL A 310 -5.70 -5.51 -10.06
N ASP A 311 -4.62 -5.38 -9.25
CA ASP A 311 -4.33 -4.21 -8.40
C ASP A 311 -2.86 -3.77 -8.62
N PRO A 312 -2.53 -3.25 -9.83
CA PRO A 312 -1.16 -2.97 -10.22
C PRO A 312 -0.58 -1.75 -9.49
N PRO A 313 0.77 -1.57 -9.52
CA PRO A 313 1.42 -0.37 -9.02
C PRO A 313 0.98 0.88 -9.81
N ARG A 314 1.45 2.06 -9.37
CA ARG A 314 1.11 3.36 -9.99
C ARG A 314 1.39 3.47 -11.50
N THR A 315 2.25 2.64 -12.03
CA THR A 315 2.57 2.55 -13.47
C THR A 315 1.48 1.90 -14.29
N GLY A 316 0.51 1.24 -13.65
CA GLY A 316 -0.51 0.42 -14.31
C GLY A 316 0.03 -0.95 -14.71
N CYS A 317 -0.75 -1.69 -15.51
CA CYS A 317 -0.33 -2.96 -16.07
C CYS A 317 0.64 -2.77 -17.25
N ASP A 318 1.61 -3.68 -17.34
CA ASP A 318 2.43 -3.81 -18.55
C ASP A 318 1.56 -4.30 -19.73
N GLU A 319 1.98 -3.98 -20.94
CA GLU A 319 1.27 -4.38 -22.16
C GLU A 319 1.19 -5.91 -22.32
N LYS A 320 2.21 -6.64 -21.88
CA LYS A 320 2.21 -8.11 -21.86
C LYS A 320 1.10 -8.66 -20.98
N VAL A 321 0.88 -8.06 -19.81
CA VAL A 321 -0.19 -8.45 -18.89
C VAL A 321 -1.56 -8.18 -19.54
N ILE A 322 -1.75 -7.01 -20.13
CA ILE A 322 -3.01 -6.66 -20.83
C ILE A 322 -3.31 -7.66 -21.94
N ASN A 323 -2.32 -8.00 -22.78
CA ASN A 323 -2.47 -8.95 -23.86
C ASN A 323 -2.74 -10.38 -23.37
N ALA A 324 -2.08 -10.81 -22.30
CA ALA A 324 -2.32 -12.11 -21.68
C ALA A 324 -3.74 -12.20 -21.10
N ILE A 325 -4.23 -11.17 -20.42
CA ILE A 325 -5.61 -11.08 -19.93
C ILE A 325 -6.60 -11.22 -21.10
N ALA A 326 -6.37 -10.50 -22.20
CA ALA A 326 -7.23 -10.58 -23.37
C ALA A 326 -7.23 -11.98 -24.00
N LYS A 327 -6.08 -12.66 -24.04
CA LYS A 327 -5.94 -14.05 -24.53
C LYS A 327 -6.66 -15.06 -23.65
N MET A 328 -6.56 -14.94 -22.31
CA MET A 328 -7.34 -15.75 -21.35
C MET A 328 -8.85 -15.54 -21.50
N ALA A 329 -9.24 -14.41 -22.08
CA ALA A 329 -10.61 -14.06 -22.43
C ALA A 329 -11.63 -14.20 -21.28
N PRO A 330 -11.36 -13.68 -20.06
CA PRO A 330 -12.31 -13.76 -18.96
C PRO A 330 -13.62 -13.04 -19.28
N ALA A 331 -14.72 -13.51 -18.71
CA ALA A 331 -16.01 -12.82 -18.85
C ALA A 331 -15.99 -11.42 -18.21
N LYS A 332 -15.23 -11.26 -17.12
CA LYS A 332 -15.13 -10.02 -16.36
C LYS A 332 -13.68 -9.71 -15.96
N ILE A 333 -13.39 -8.41 -15.90
CA ILE A 333 -12.14 -7.90 -15.34
C ILE A 333 -12.52 -6.89 -14.25
N ILE A 334 -11.96 -7.08 -13.05
CA ILE A 334 -12.02 -6.12 -11.96
C ILE A 334 -10.65 -5.45 -11.87
N TYR A 335 -10.60 -4.14 -12.10
CA TYR A 335 -9.35 -3.38 -12.05
C TYR A 335 -9.38 -2.43 -10.85
N VAL A 336 -8.53 -2.63 -9.88
CA VAL A 336 -8.28 -1.71 -8.76
C VAL A 336 -7.11 -0.82 -9.14
N SER A 337 -7.19 0.49 -8.88
CA SER A 337 -6.13 1.42 -9.29
C SER A 337 -6.01 2.61 -8.35
N CYS A 338 -4.78 2.94 -7.99
CA CYS A 338 -4.42 4.17 -7.27
C CYS A 338 -4.06 5.36 -8.18
N ASN A 339 -4.12 5.19 -9.52
CA ASN A 339 -3.75 6.24 -10.48
C ASN A 339 -4.75 6.30 -11.63
N PRO A 340 -5.63 7.33 -11.66
CA PRO A 340 -6.64 7.48 -12.71
C PRO A 340 -6.08 7.55 -14.13
N ALA A 341 -4.86 8.11 -14.32
CA ALA A 341 -4.29 8.26 -15.65
C ALA A 341 -3.85 6.92 -16.26
N THR A 342 -3.16 6.07 -15.47
CA THR A 342 -2.78 4.72 -15.92
C THR A 342 -3.98 3.80 -16.01
N LEU A 343 -4.95 3.92 -15.12
CA LEU A 343 -6.23 3.22 -15.22
C LEU A 343 -6.94 3.51 -16.54
N ALA A 344 -7.05 4.79 -16.91
CA ALA A 344 -7.70 5.20 -18.15
C ALA A 344 -6.98 4.67 -19.39
N ARG A 345 -5.64 4.71 -19.41
CA ARG A 345 -4.80 4.12 -20.47
C ARG A 345 -5.07 2.61 -20.60
N ASP A 346 -5.04 1.89 -19.48
CA ASP A 346 -5.18 0.43 -19.50
C ASP A 346 -6.62 0.01 -19.82
N THR A 347 -7.62 0.78 -19.38
CA THR A 347 -9.03 0.60 -19.79
C THR A 347 -9.20 0.78 -21.29
N ALA A 348 -8.55 1.79 -21.90
CA ALA A 348 -8.59 1.98 -23.36
C ALA A 348 -7.94 0.79 -24.10
N ARG A 349 -6.81 0.28 -23.63
CA ARG A 349 -6.15 -0.91 -24.21
C ARG A 349 -7.05 -2.14 -24.13
N LEU A 350 -7.67 -2.40 -22.97
CA LEU A 350 -8.63 -3.49 -22.81
C LEU A 350 -9.87 -3.30 -23.69
N SER A 351 -10.32 -2.05 -23.88
CA SER A 351 -11.46 -1.76 -24.76
C SER A 351 -11.14 -2.09 -26.23
N ALA A 352 -9.93 -1.80 -26.69
CA ALA A 352 -9.47 -2.18 -28.02
C ALA A 352 -9.39 -3.71 -28.20
N LEU A 353 -9.29 -4.47 -27.09
CA LEU A 353 -9.22 -5.94 -27.07
C LEU A 353 -10.58 -6.61 -26.75
N GLY A 354 -11.69 -5.88 -26.91
CA GLY A 354 -13.04 -6.42 -26.83
C GLY A 354 -13.68 -6.38 -25.44
N TYR A 355 -13.21 -5.49 -24.54
CA TYR A 355 -13.82 -5.26 -23.23
C TYR A 355 -14.53 -3.91 -23.20
N GLN A 356 -15.62 -3.82 -22.46
CA GLN A 356 -16.37 -2.58 -22.24
C GLN A 356 -16.35 -2.23 -20.76
N LEU A 357 -16.04 -0.99 -20.43
CA LEU A 357 -16.21 -0.44 -19.10
C LEU A 357 -17.72 -0.43 -18.75
N LYS A 358 -18.09 -1.04 -17.63
CA LYS A 358 -19.46 -1.06 -17.09
C LYS A 358 -19.64 -0.03 -16.00
N SER A 359 -18.68 0.10 -15.11
CA SER A 359 -18.69 1.12 -14.06
C SER A 359 -17.29 1.38 -13.52
N ALA A 360 -17.07 2.59 -13.01
CA ALA A 360 -15.91 2.98 -12.23
C ALA A 360 -16.41 3.56 -10.91
N LYS A 361 -15.99 3.00 -9.78
CA LYS A 361 -16.33 3.52 -8.45
C LYS A 361 -15.08 4.04 -7.75
N PRO A 362 -14.95 5.37 -7.54
CA PRO A 362 -13.88 5.96 -6.76
C PRO A 362 -14.06 5.68 -5.26
N PHE A 363 -12.94 5.59 -4.53
CA PHE A 363 -12.88 5.43 -3.08
C PHE A 363 -11.96 6.49 -2.49
N ASP A 364 -12.41 7.19 -1.46
CA ASP A 364 -11.61 8.12 -0.70
C ASP A 364 -10.68 7.38 0.27
N MET A 365 -9.68 6.67 -0.28
CA MET A 365 -8.68 5.93 0.49
C MET A 365 -7.76 6.86 1.28
N PHE A 366 -7.54 8.07 0.74
CA PHE A 366 -6.61 9.07 1.27
C PHE A 366 -7.30 10.43 1.44
N PRO A 367 -8.22 10.58 2.42
CA PRO A 367 -8.75 11.89 2.78
C PRO A 367 -7.68 12.98 2.90
N GLU A 368 -8.04 14.21 2.66
CA GLU A 368 -7.14 15.39 2.69
C GLU A 368 -6.09 15.42 1.58
N THR A 369 -6.13 14.46 0.63
CA THR A 369 -5.20 14.38 -0.50
C THR A 369 -5.94 14.28 -1.83
N GLY A 370 -5.27 14.65 -2.93
CA GLY A 370 -5.79 14.47 -4.29
C GLY A 370 -5.73 13.03 -4.82
N HIS A 371 -5.24 12.08 -4.01
CA HIS A 371 -5.19 10.67 -4.41
C HIS A 371 -6.56 10.01 -4.28
N VAL A 372 -6.87 9.14 -5.23
CA VAL A 372 -8.11 8.37 -5.27
C VAL A 372 -7.81 6.93 -5.68
N GLU A 373 -8.40 5.98 -4.98
CA GLU A 373 -8.47 4.58 -5.44
C GLU A 373 -9.74 4.40 -6.25
N THR A 374 -9.69 3.56 -7.28
CA THR A 374 -10.84 3.33 -8.15
C THR A 374 -10.99 1.85 -8.45
N VAL A 375 -12.18 1.32 -8.27
CA VAL A 375 -12.53 -0.04 -8.70
C VAL A 375 -13.33 0.05 -9.99
N VAL A 376 -12.84 -0.60 -11.03
CA VAL A 376 -13.48 -0.64 -12.36
C VAL A 376 -13.96 -2.06 -12.66
N LEU A 377 -15.18 -2.17 -13.15
CA LEU A 377 -15.72 -3.37 -13.75
C LEU A 377 -15.69 -3.25 -15.27
N MET A 378 -15.03 -4.19 -15.93
CA MET A 378 -15.12 -4.37 -17.38
C MET A 378 -15.74 -5.72 -17.71
N SER A 379 -16.50 -5.76 -18.78
CA SER A 379 -17.10 -6.99 -19.32
C SER A 379 -16.65 -7.23 -20.73
N ARG A 380 -16.41 -8.48 -21.08
CA ARG A 380 -16.19 -8.88 -22.46
C ARG A 380 -17.44 -8.56 -23.30
N VAL A 381 -17.25 -7.98 -24.48
CA VAL A 381 -18.30 -7.79 -25.46
C VAL A 381 -18.43 -9.12 -26.21
N ASN A 382 -19.56 -9.80 -26.07
CA ASN A 382 -19.86 -10.95 -26.92
C ASN A 382 -20.21 -10.41 -28.30
N ASN A 383 -19.43 -10.76 -29.30
CA ASN A 383 -19.79 -10.56 -30.71
C ASN A 383 -20.84 -11.59 -31.13
#